data_8726b7944b25c8b3344b2d28ded31a44
#
_entry.id   8726b7944b25c8b3344b2d28ded31a44
#
_cell.length_a   1.000
_cell.length_b   1.000
_cell.length_c   1.000
_cell.angle_alpha   90.00
_cell.angle_beta   90.00
_cell.angle_gamma   90.00
#
_symmetry.space_group_name_H-M   'P 1'
#
loop_
_entity.id
_entity.type
_entity.pdbx_description
1 polymer ?
#
loop_
_entity_poly.entity_id
_entity_poly.type
_entity_poly.pdbx_seq_one_letter_code
_entity_poly.pdbx_strand_id
1 'polypeptide(L)'
;MAVAAVSAQTPAEHWAKALADFDAADRAVPPPPGNVLFIGSSTIVNWDLAKAFPAVRTVNRGVWSSSLYDAVQRIDRLVLPYAPRLIVLYAGDNDINSGATSEQVAVEFERFAFNVWAKLPQTRMVFIGLKPSPQRWAQVHRMRATNALIRQFCEHDDRLAFLDVDGVMLGWDEKPRRDLYVEDGLHLSSQGYQLWSTLLSPFLQ
;
A
#
# COMPACT_ATOMS: atom_id res chain seq x y z
N MET A 1 -36.09 -19.58 16.89
CA MET A 1 -35.06 -19.62 15.84
C MET A 1 -33.84 -18.88 16.36
N ALA A 2 -32.72 -19.59 16.59
CA ALA A 2 -31.50 -18.99 17.06
C ALA A 2 -30.78 -18.31 15.87
N VAL A 3 -30.62 -17.00 15.94
CA VAL A 3 -29.77 -16.25 14.99
C VAL A 3 -28.34 -16.63 15.34
N ALA A 4 -27.67 -17.38 14.46
CA ALA A 4 -26.27 -17.68 14.62
C ALA A 4 -25.49 -16.35 14.54
N ALA A 5 -24.85 -15.97 15.64
CA ALA A 5 -23.93 -14.85 15.66
C ALA A 5 -22.77 -15.16 14.70
N VAL A 6 -22.65 -14.40 13.62
CA VAL A 6 -21.47 -14.44 12.76
C VAL A 6 -20.32 -13.93 13.62
N SER A 7 -19.45 -14.83 14.06
CA SER A 7 -18.25 -14.47 14.81
C SER A 7 -17.36 -13.59 13.92
N ALA A 8 -17.04 -12.40 14.38
CA ALA A 8 -16.09 -11.54 13.70
C ALA A 8 -14.72 -12.25 13.63
N GLN A 9 -14.12 -12.33 12.45
CA GLN A 9 -12.80 -12.93 12.25
C GLN A 9 -11.74 -12.21 13.10
N THR A 10 -10.91 -12.98 13.76
CA THR A 10 -9.73 -12.43 14.43
C THR A 10 -8.71 -11.93 13.42
N PRO A 11 -7.81 -10.99 13.78
CA PRO A 11 -6.74 -10.56 12.89
C PRO A 11 -5.87 -11.71 12.36
N ALA A 12 -5.62 -12.74 13.18
CA ALA A 12 -4.86 -13.91 12.79
C ALA A 12 -5.59 -14.75 11.71
N GLU A 13 -6.89 -15.00 11.87
CA GLU A 13 -7.71 -15.71 10.89
C GLU A 13 -7.83 -14.94 9.59
N HIS A 14 -7.96 -13.60 9.66
CA HIS A 14 -7.99 -12.74 8.50
C HIS A 14 -6.70 -12.87 7.67
N TRP A 15 -5.53 -12.80 8.32
CA TRP A 15 -4.25 -12.97 7.66
C TRP A 15 -4.04 -14.39 7.12
N ALA A 16 -4.42 -15.42 7.89
CA ALA A 16 -4.32 -16.82 7.44
C ALA A 16 -5.12 -17.03 6.15
N LYS A 17 -6.34 -16.48 6.09
CA LYS A 17 -7.17 -16.55 4.89
C LYS A 17 -6.52 -15.81 3.71
N ALA A 18 -6.08 -14.58 3.88
CA ALA A 18 -5.48 -13.80 2.80
C ALA A 18 -4.25 -14.52 2.21
N LEU A 19 -3.37 -15.05 3.06
CA LEU A 19 -2.19 -15.81 2.62
C LEU A 19 -2.57 -17.11 1.91
N ALA A 20 -3.60 -17.83 2.37
CA ALA A 20 -4.09 -19.03 1.71
C ALA A 20 -4.68 -18.74 0.32
N ASP A 21 -5.42 -17.61 0.20
CA ASP A 21 -5.97 -17.14 -1.08
C ASP A 21 -4.84 -16.77 -2.07
N PHE A 22 -3.76 -16.14 -1.61
CA PHE A 22 -2.57 -15.87 -2.43
C PHE A 22 -1.89 -17.16 -2.89
N ASP A 23 -1.67 -18.10 -1.98
CA ASP A 23 -1.08 -19.41 -2.32
C ASP A 23 -1.93 -20.16 -3.35
N ALA A 24 -3.25 -20.10 -3.26
CA ALA A 24 -4.16 -20.73 -4.21
C ALA A 24 -4.09 -20.06 -5.59
N ALA A 25 -4.09 -18.72 -5.63
CA ALA A 25 -3.95 -17.96 -6.87
C ALA A 25 -2.60 -18.24 -7.56
N ASP A 26 -1.50 -18.28 -6.79
CA ASP A 26 -0.15 -18.50 -7.31
C ASP A 26 0.05 -19.94 -7.82
N ARG A 27 -0.62 -20.93 -7.22
CA ARG A 27 -0.65 -22.30 -7.77
C ARG A 27 -1.41 -22.37 -9.09
N ALA A 28 -2.49 -21.62 -9.23
CA ALA A 28 -3.29 -21.60 -10.45
C ALA A 28 -2.57 -20.84 -11.59
N VAL A 29 -1.97 -19.70 -11.27
CA VAL A 29 -1.22 -18.85 -12.22
C VAL A 29 0.05 -18.35 -11.51
N PRO A 30 1.17 -19.06 -11.68
CA PRO A 30 2.43 -18.64 -11.05
C PRO A 30 2.84 -17.23 -11.45
N PRO A 31 3.16 -16.35 -10.49
CA PRO A 31 3.60 -15.00 -10.79
C PRO A 31 4.89 -15.00 -11.63
N PRO A 32 4.99 -14.15 -12.66
CA PRO A 32 6.17 -14.10 -13.50
C PRO A 32 7.38 -13.55 -12.73
N PRO A 33 8.61 -13.99 -13.02
CA PRO A 33 9.81 -13.41 -12.42
C PRO A 33 9.98 -11.94 -12.86
N GLY A 34 10.63 -11.14 -12.02
CA GLY A 34 10.87 -9.71 -12.29
C GLY A 34 9.60 -8.86 -12.36
N ASN A 35 8.54 -9.30 -11.68
CA ASN A 35 7.26 -8.58 -11.60
C ASN A 35 7.38 -7.28 -10.81
N VAL A 36 6.33 -6.45 -10.91
CA VAL A 36 6.07 -5.31 -10.02
C VAL A 36 5.07 -5.77 -8.96
N LEU A 37 5.50 -5.77 -7.71
CA LEU A 37 4.72 -6.24 -6.58
C LEU A 37 4.05 -5.07 -5.88
N PHE A 38 2.73 -5.12 -5.76
CA PHE A 38 1.95 -4.13 -5.03
C PHE A 38 1.59 -4.66 -3.65
N ILE A 39 2.00 -3.95 -2.61
CA ILE A 39 1.77 -4.31 -1.19
C ILE A 39 1.06 -3.16 -0.49
N GLY A 40 0.14 -3.49 0.39
CA GLY A 40 -0.52 -2.51 1.25
C GLY A 40 -1.91 -2.91 1.69
N SER A 41 -2.69 -1.91 2.07
CA SER A 41 -4.02 -2.08 2.64
C SER A 41 -5.11 -2.15 1.56
N SER A 42 -6.35 -1.89 1.96
CA SER A 42 -7.53 -1.91 1.08
C SER A 42 -7.39 -1.06 -0.19
N THR A 43 -6.61 0.01 -0.16
CA THR A 43 -6.33 0.82 -1.35
C THR A 43 -5.59 0.00 -2.42
N ILE A 44 -4.68 -0.88 -2.02
CA ILE A 44 -4.01 -1.81 -2.95
C ILE A 44 -4.96 -2.94 -3.36
N VAL A 45 -5.71 -3.52 -2.42
CA VAL A 45 -6.70 -4.59 -2.72
C VAL A 45 -7.64 -4.17 -3.84
N ASN A 46 -8.19 -2.96 -3.75
CA ASN A 46 -9.20 -2.45 -4.68
C ASN A 46 -8.64 -1.95 -6.02
N TRP A 47 -7.32 -1.93 -6.21
CA TRP A 47 -6.72 -1.45 -7.44
C TRP A 47 -6.72 -2.53 -8.51
N ASP A 48 -7.48 -2.32 -9.58
CA ASP A 48 -7.46 -3.18 -10.77
C ASP A 48 -6.17 -2.92 -11.56
N LEU A 49 -5.11 -3.63 -11.17
CA LEU A 49 -3.78 -3.46 -11.73
C LEU A 49 -3.69 -3.90 -13.20
N ALA A 50 -4.47 -4.90 -13.58
CA ALA A 50 -4.50 -5.39 -14.96
C ALA A 50 -5.06 -4.32 -15.91
N LYS A 51 -6.11 -3.61 -15.48
CA LYS A 51 -6.68 -2.49 -16.21
C LYS A 51 -5.78 -1.25 -16.15
N ALA A 52 -5.18 -0.96 -15.00
CA ALA A 52 -4.35 0.23 -14.79
C ALA A 52 -3.02 0.15 -15.55
N PHE A 53 -2.40 -1.03 -15.61
CA PHE A 53 -1.06 -1.25 -16.15
C PHE A 53 -0.98 -2.47 -17.08
N PRO A 54 -1.72 -2.49 -18.18
CA PRO A 54 -1.86 -3.69 -19.03
C PRO A 54 -0.55 -4.17 -19.67
N ALA A 55 0.45 -3.30 -19.78
CA ALA A 55 1.78 -3.64 -20.32
C ALA A 55 2.79 -4.05 -19.24
N VAL A 56 2.43 -4.03 -17.95
CA VAL A 56 3.32 -4.32 -16.83
C VAL A 56 2.91 -5.62 -16.16
N ARG A 57 3.88 -6.48 -15.88
CA ARG A 57 3.64 -7.71 -15.10
C ARG A 57 3.49 -7.35 -13.63
N THR A 58 2.26 -7.25 -13.16
CA THR A 58 1.92 -6.84 -11.79
C THR A 58 1.44 -8.01 -10.94
N VAL A 59 1.74 -7.95 -9.64
CA VAL A 59 1.23 -8.89 -8.63
C VAL A 59 0.63 -8.07 -7.49
N ASN A 60 -0.64 -8.30 -7.17
CA ASN A 60 -1.32 -7.63 -6.06
C ASN A 60 -1.27 -8.50 -4.79
N ARG A 61 -0.69 -7.95 -3.72
CA ARG A 61 -0.62 -8.55 -2.38
C ARG A 61 -1.15 -7.57 -1.32
N GLY A 62 -2.15 -6.80 -1.70
CA GLY A 62 -2.92 -6.00 -0.76
C GLY A 62 -3.75 -6.87 0.19
N VAL A 63 -3.86 -6.45 1.44
CA VAL A 63 -4.69 -7.10 2.45
C VAL A 63 -5.53 -6.05 3.17
N TRP A 64 -6.83 -6.27 3.26
CA TRP A 64 -7.76 -5.37 3.92
C TRP A 64 -7.30 -5.02 5.34
N SER A 65 -7.41 -3.76 5.72
CA SER A 65 -7.08 -3.25 7.06
C SER A 65 -5.64 -3.48 7.52
N SER A 66 -4.74 -3.93 6.63
CA SER A 66 -3.33 -4.13 7.00
C SER A 66 -2.64 -2.81 7.34
N SER A 67 -1.70 -2.91 8.25
CA SER A 67 -0.76 -1.86 8.64
C SER A 67 0.59 -2.04 7.95
N LEU A 68 1.46 -1.05 8.06
CA LEU A 68 2.84 -1.18 7.62
C LEU A 68 3.61 -2.18 8.50
N TYR A 69 3.32 -2.18 9.82
CA TYR A 69 3.82 -3.20 10.73
C TYR A 69 3.47 -4.62 10.27
N ASP A 70 2.23 -4.85 9.83
CA ASP A 70 1.81 -6.16 9.31
C ASP A 70 2.62 -6.59 8.09
N ALA A 71 2.93 -5.67 7.17
CA ALA A 71 3.75 -5.93 6.00
C ALA A 71 5.17 -6.34 6.40
N VAL A 72 5.77 -5.66 7.38
CA VAL A 72 7.10 -6.00 7.92
C VAL A 72 7.13 -7.41 8.49
N GLN A 73 6.12 -7.80 9.27
CA GLN A 73 6.06 -9.12 9.92
C GLN A 73 5.86 -10.27 8.91
N ARG A 74 5.51 -9.98 7.66
CA ARG A 74 5.13 -10.99 6.66
C ARG A 74 5.91 -10.89 5.35
N ILE A 75 7.08 -10.25 5.36
CA ILE A 75 7.96 -10.12 4.19
C ILE A 75 8.27 -11.47 3.55
N ASP A 76 8.49 -12.51 4.37
CA ASP A 76 8.74 -13.88 3.95
C ASP A 76 7.60 -14.50 3.12
N ARG A 77 6.38 -14.02 3.30
CA ARG A 77 5.19 -14.49 2.60
C ARG A 77 4.71 -13.52 1.51
N LEU A 78 4.85 -12.22 1.75
CA LEU A 78 4.33 -11.19 0.84
C LEU A 78 5.33 -10.76 -0.23
N VAL A 79 6.64 -10.92 0.01
CA VAL A 79 7.69 -10.36 -0.86
C VAL A 79 8.63 -11.43 -1.40
N LEU A 80 9.27 -12.19 -0.49
CA LEU A 80 10.39 -13.05 -0.88
C LEU A 80 10.03 -14.09 -1.94
N PRO A 81 8.84 -14.73 -1.94
CA PRO A 81 8.48 -15.72 -2.96
C PRO A 81 8.43 -15.15 -4.39
N TYR A 82 8.22 -13.84 -4.52
CA TYR A 82 8.04 -13.17 -5.81
C TYR A 82 9.31 -12.58 -6.40
N ALA A 83 10.37 -12.41 -5.59
CA ALA A 83 11.64 -11.79 -5.99
C ALA A 83 11.41 -10.60 -6.95
N PRO A 84 10.60 -9.58 -6.55
CA PRO A 84 10.19 -8.52 -7.45
C PRO A 84 11.36 -7.60 -7.83
N ARG A 85 11.34 -7.06 -9.05
CA ARG A 85 12.26 -5.99 -9.44
C ARG A 85 11.89 -4.65 -8.80
N LEU A 86 10.60 -4.46 -8.51
CA LEU A 86 10.04 -3.25 -7.93
C LEU A 86 8.89 -3.59 -6.99
N ILE A 87 8.88 -2.97 -5.82
CA ILE A 87 7.74 -2.98 -4.90
C ILE A 87 7.06 -1.61 -4.94
N VAL A 88 5.75 -1.59 -5.11
CA VAL A 88 4.89 -0.42 -4.88
C VAL A 88 4.17 -0.62 -3.56
N LEU A 89 4.44 0.25 -2.59
CA LEU A 89 3.95 0.12 -1.23
C LEU A 89 3.01 1.27 -0.88
N TYR A 90 1.81 0.96 -0.41
CA TYR A 90 0.88 1.90 0.21
C TYR A 90 0.33 1.32 1.51
N ALA A 91 0.86 1.75 2.63
CA ALA A 91 0.43 1.41 4.00
C ALA A 91 0.89 2.50 4.98
N GLY A 92 0.32 2.53 6.18
CA GLY A 92 0.65 3.52 7.22
C GLY A 92 -0.52 4.41 7.62
N ASP A 93 -1.50 4.59 6.75
CA ASP A 93 -2.71 5.36 7.08
C ASP A 93 -3.60 4.64 8.11
N ASN A 94 -3.60 3.31 8.13
CA ASN A 94 -4.25 2.50 9.17
C ASN A 94 -3.48 2.56 10.48
N ASP A 95 -2.15 2.56 10.41
CA ASP A 95 -1.27 2.70 11.58
C ASP A 95 -1.54 4.03 12.30
N ILE A 96 -1.55 5.15 11.55
CA ILE A 96 -1.89 6.48 12.07
C ILE A 96 -3.30 6.49 12.67
N ASN A 97 -4.27 5.89 11.98
CA ASN A 97 -5.65 5.82 12.46
C ASN A 97 -5.78 4.99 13.75
N SER A 98 -4.93 3.99 13.93
CA SER A 98 -4.86 3.15 15.13
C SER A 98 -4.03 3.76 16.26
N GLY A 99 -3.48 4.96 16.08
CA GLY A 99 -2.79 5.72 17.11
C GLY A 99 -1.25 5.74 17.01
N ALA A 100 -0.65 5.06 16.03
CA ALA A 100 0.80 5.12 15.82
C ALA A 100 1.28 6.54 15.55
N THR A 101 2.48 6.92 16.02
CA THR A 101 3.07 8.22 15.69
C THR A 101 3.66 8.24 14.29
N SER A 102 3.94 9.42 13.75
CA SER A 102 4.58 9.59 12.44
C SER A 102 5.94 8.91 12.38
N GLU A 103 6.72 9.02 13.45
CA GLU A 103 8.04 8.40 13.59
C GLU A 103 7.96 6.87 13.63
N GLN A 104 6.97 6.32 14.34
CA GLN A 104 6.76 4.87 14.37
C GLN A 104 6.46 4.31 12.98
N VAL A 105 5.61 4.99 12.21
CA VAL A 105 5.30 4.56 10.83
C VAL A 105 6.51 4.69 9.92
N ALA A 106 7.28 5.77 10.02
CA ALA A 106 8.51 5.94 9.25
C ALA A 106 9.54 4.83 9.56
N VAL A 107 9.76 4.51 10.84
CA VAL A 107 10.65 3.42 11.27
C VAL A 107 10.19 2.06 10.73
N GLU A 108 8.89 1.79 10.68
CA GLU A 108 8.40 0.54 10.07
C GLU A 108 8.68 0.49 8.55
N PHE A 109 8.63 1.62 7.84
CA PHE A 109 9.03 1.66 6.43
C PHE A 109 10.53 1.37 6.26
N GLU A 110 11.38 1.98 7.07
CA GLU A 110 12.82 1.70 7.08
C GLU A 110 13.10 0.20 7.33
N ARG A 111 12.45 -0.38 8.34
CA ARG A 111 12.53 -1.82 8.65
C ARG A 111 12.10 -2.69 7.48
N PHE A 112 10.99 -2.31 6.81
CA PHE A 112 10.53 -3.00 5.62
C PHE A 112 11.60 -3.00 4.53
N ALA A 113 12.16 -1.84 4.21
CA ALA A 113 13.19 -1.70 3.19
C ALA A 113 14.44 -2.53 3.51
N PHE A 114 14.99 -2.39 4.72
CA PHE A 114 16.19 -3.14 5.13
C PHE A 114 15.98 -4.65 5.16
N ASN A 115 14.82 -5.13 5.65
CA ASN A 115 14.51 -6.55 5.68
C ASN A 115 14.37 -7.15 4.28
N VAL A 116 13.77 -6.41 3.34
CA VAL A 116 13.71 -6.82 1.93
C VAL A 116 15.11 -6.88 1.34
N TRP A 117 15.91 -5.82 1.49
CA TRP A 117 17.26 -5.76 0.90
C TRP A 117 18.24 -6.77 1.49
N ALA A 118 18.06 -7.19 2.72
CA ALA A 118 18.85 -8.27 3.32
C ALA A 118 18.75 -9.58 2.51
N LYS A 119 17.68 -9.78 1.74
CA LYS A 119 17.43 -10.98 0.92
C LYS A 119 17.40 -10.67 -0.59
N LEU A 120 16.93 -9.49 -0.95
CA LEU A 120 16.72 -9.03 -2.34
C LEU A 120 17.39 -7.66 -2.53
N PRO A 121 18.73 -7.57 -2.55
CA PRO A 121 19.47 -6.31 -2.46
C PRO A 121 19.25 -5.37 -3.66
N GLN A 122 18.76 -5.89 -4.79
CA GLN A 122 18.52 -5.10 -6.00
C GLN A 122 17.07 -4.64 -6.16
N THR A 123 16.16 -5.06 -5.27
CA THR A 123 14.75 -4.68 -5.35
C THR A 123 14.59 -3.18 -5.10
N ARG A 124 13.98 -2.50 -6.05
CA ARG A 124 13.60 -1.08 -5.92
C ARG A 124 12.25 -0.96 -5.22
N MET A 125 11.98 0.20 -4.62
CA MET A 125 10.71 0.45 -3.95
C MET A 125 10.18 1.85 -4.27
N VAL A 126 8.88 1.95 -4.48
CA VAL A 126 8.13 3.22 -4.53
C VAL A 126 7.16 3.22 -3.35
N PHE A 127 7.33 4.16 -2.44
CA PHE A 127 6.35 4.43 -1.41
C PHE A 127 5.36 5.48 -1.93
N ILE A 128 4.07 5.12 -1.99
CA ILE A 128 3.02 6.08 -2.29
C ILE A 128 2.67 6.81 -1.00
N GLY A 129 2.81 8.13 -0.99
CA GLY A 129 2.53 8.97 0.17
C GLY A 129 1.11 8.77 0.71
N LEU A 130 0.96 8.88 2.01
CA LEU A 130 -0.34 8.76 2.68
C LEU A 130 -1.28 9.86 2.18
N LYS A 131 -2.41 9.45 1.61
CA LYS A 131 -3.34 10.35 0.94
C LYS A 131 -4.18 11.21 1.91
N PRO A 132 -4.53 12.45 1.54
CA PRO A 132 -5.43 13.31 2.30
C PRO A 132 -6.87 12.88 2.06
N SER A 133 -7.43 11.99 2.86
CA SER A 133 -8.80 11.51 2.66
C SER A 133 -9.83 12.32 3.47
N PRO A 134 -11.06 12.54 2.95
CA PRO A 134 -12.12 13.21 3.69
C PRO A 134 -12.38 12.57 5.05
N GLN A 135 -12.48 11.23 5.10
CA GLN A 135 -12.78 10.52 6.33
C GLN A 135 -11.70 10.65 7.41
N ARG A 136 -10.43 10.80 6.99
CA ARG A 136 -9.29 10.93 7.92
C ARG A 136 -8.69 12.33 7.92
N TRP A 137 -9.44 13.34 7.49
CA TRP A 137 -8.95 14.71 7.38
C TRP A 137 -8.42 15.27 8.71
N ALA A 138 -9.03 14.92 9.83
CA ALA A 138 -8.54 15.30 11.15
C ALA A 138 -7.11 14.82 11.47
N GLN A 139 -6.61 13.82 10.76
CA GLN A 139 -5.28 13.23 10.93
C GLN A 139 -4.28 13.69 9.85
N VAL A 140 -4.68 14.57 8.92
CA VAL A 140 -3.89 14.96 7.76
C VAL A 140 -2.50 15.49 8.14
N HIS A 141 -2.37 16.24 9.22
CA HIS A 141 -1.08 16.78 9.69
C HIS A 141 -0.12 15.63 10.08
N ARG A 142 -0.63 14.58 10.73
CA ARG A 142 0.19 13.40 11.08
C ARG A 142 0.59 12.62 9.83
N MET A 143 -0.32 12.46 8.87
CA MET A 143 -0.02 11.81 7.59
C MET A 143 1.05 12.59 6.81
N ARG A 144 0.95 13.93 6.77
CA ARG A 144 1.97 14.79 6.14
C ARG A 144 3.32 14.73 6.85
N ALA A 145 3.33 14.70 8.18
CA ALA A 145 4.57 14.51 8.95
C ALA A 145 5.20 13.14 8.65
N THR A 146 4.40 12.08 8.59
CA THR A 146 4.87 10.73 8.18
C THR A 146 5.43 10.77 6.75
N ASN A 147 4.73 11.38 5.82
CA ASN A 147 5.17 11.53 4.43
C ASN A 147 6.52 12.26 4.33
N ALA A 148 6.72 13.31 5.13
CA ALA A 148 7.97 14.05 5.16
C ALA A 148 9.15 13.18 5.63
N LEU A 149 8.96 12.40 6.70
CA LEU A 149 9.99 11.49 7.22
C LEU A 149 10.33 10.39 6.21
N ILE A 150 9.32 9.76 5.62
CA ILE A 150 9.53 8.70 4.62
C ILE A 150 10.18 9.26 3.35
N ARG A 151 9.79 10.44 2.88
CA ARG A 151 10.42 11.11 1.74
C ARG A 151 11.90 11.36 2.01
N GLN A 152 12.22 11.92 3.18
CA GLN A 152 13.60 12.15 3.58
C GLN A 152 14.42 10.86 3.55
N PHE A 153 13.87 9.76 4.06
CA PHE A 153 14.55 8.46 3.99
C PHE A 153 14.75 8.00 2.55
N CYS A 154 13.76 8.17 1.67
CA CYS A 154 13.87 7.81 0.26
C CYS A 154 14.97 8.59 -0.49
N GLU A 155 15.28 9.82 -0.08
CA GLU A 155 16.34 10.65 -0.70
C GLU A 155 17.75 10.14 -0.45
N HIS A 156 17.93 9.18 0.47
CA HIS A 156 19.25 8.65 0.83
C HIS A 156 19.64 7.35 0.12
N ASP A 157 18.76 6.79 -0.74
CA ASP A 157 19.04 5.55 -1.46
C ASP A 157 18.34 5.51 -2.82
N ASP A 158 19.11 5.38 -3.89
CA ASP A 158 18.62 5.39 -5.28
C ASP A 158 17.66 4.22 -5.62
N ARG A 159 17.55 3.22 -4.76
CA ARG A 159 16.58 2.14 -4.89
C ARG A 159 15.19 2.55 -4.38
N LEU A 160 15.08 3.68 -3.69
CA LEU A 160 13.84 4.21 -3.15
C LEU A 160 13.31 5.37 -3.99
N ALA A 161 12.00 5.46 -4.07
CA ALA A 161 11.31 6.63 -4.59
C ALA A 161 10.08 6.92 -3.72
N PHE A 162 9.75 8.20 -3.56
CA PHE A 162 8.54 8.66 -2.89
C PHE A 162 7.60 9.27 -3.93
N LEU A 163 6.40 8.69 -4.07
CA LEU A 163 5.35 9.23 -4.93
C LEU A 163 4.44 10.14 -4.10
N ASP A 164 4.57 11.46 -4.30
CA ASP A 164 3.71 12.42 -3.64
C ASP A 164 2.33 12.49 -4.29
N VAL A 165 1.31 12.24 -3.50
CA VAL A 165 -0.09 12.32 -3.93
C VAL A 165 -0.89 13.41 -3.19
N ASP A 166 -0.29 14.09 -2.18
CA ASP A 166 -1.03 15.00 -1.30
C ASP A 166 -1.64 16.17 -2.09
N GLY A 167 -0.82 17.01 -2.70
CA GLY A 167 -1.28 18.25 -3.34
C GLY A 167 -2.23 18.02 -4.51
N VAL A 168 -1.98 16.98 -5.33
CA VAL A 168 -2.81 16.67 -6.50
C VAL A 168 -4.19 16.11 -6.15
N MET A 169 -4.36 15.65 -4.92
CA MET A 169 -5.64 15.16 -4.41
C MET A 169 -6.45 16.24 -3.67
N LEU A 170 -5.96 17.47 -3.62
CA LEU A 170 -6.66 18.61 -3.02
C LEU A 170 -7.35 19.46 -4.07
N GLY A 171 -8.45 20.07 -3.68
CA GLY A 171 -9.14 21.12 -4.44
C GLY A 171 -8.51 22.50 -4.21
N TRP A 172 -9.06 23.51 -4.88
CA TRP A 172 -8.66 24.90 -4.71
C TRP A 172 -8.90 25.45 -3.29
N ASP A 173 -9.77 24.79 -2.52
CA ASP A 173 -10.08 25.07 -1.12
C ASP A 173 -9.15 24.32 -0.14
N GLU A 174 -8.10 23.72 -0.67
CA GLU A 174 -7.14 22.90 0.08
C GLU A 174 -7.78 21.73 0.83
N LYS A 175 -8.97 21.28 0.41
CA LYS A 175 -9.64 20.09 0.95
C LYS A 175 -9.55 18.91 -0.02
N PRO A 176 -9.70 17.67 0.48
CA PRO A 176 -9.70 16.49 -0.39
C PRO A 176 -10.79 16.57 -1.46
N ARG A 177 -10.42 16.40 -2.70
CA ARG A 177 -11.33 16.33 -3.84
C ARG A 177 -12.24 15.11 -3.71
N ARG A 178 -13.55 15.38 -3.56
CA ARG A 178 -14.56 14.34 -3.33
C ARG A 178 -14.69 13.36 -4.51
N ASP A 179 -14.47 13.81 -5.72
CA ASP A 179 -14.53 13.00 -6.95
C ASP A 179 -13.48 11.87 -6.98
N LEU A 180 -12.41 12.00 -6.22
CA LEU A 180 -11.34 10.99 -6.13
C LEU A 180 -11.65 9.86 -5.13
N TYR A 181 -12.77 9.94 -4.41
CA TYR A 181 -13.16 8.97 -3.38
C TYR A 181 -14.55 8.42 -3.66
N VAL A 182 -14.81 7.20 -3.19
CA VAL A 182 -16.17 6.66 -3.10
C VAL A 182 -16.93 7.30 -1.92
N GLU A 183 -18.19 6.92 -1.71
CA GLU A 183 -19.08 7.54 -0.73
C GLU A 183 -18.49 7.60 0.70
N ASP A 184 -17.70 6.59 1.09
CA ASP A 184 -17.08 6.53 2.42
C ASP A 184 -15.99 7.59 2.68
N GLY A 185 -15.55 8.29 1.63
CA GLY A 185 -14.52 9.33 1.73
C GLY A 185 -13.13 8.81 2.12
N LEU A 186 -12.89 7.50 2.03
CA LEU A 186 -11.61 6.85 2.35
C LEU A 186 -11.02 6.10 1.15
N HIS A 187 -11.83 5.23 0.54
CA HIS A 187 -11.39 4.42 -0.61
C HIS A 187 -11.47 5.24 -1.90
N LEU A 188 -10.52 4.98 -2.81
CA LEU A 188 -10.45 5.72 -4.06
C LEU A 188 -11.60 5.32 -5.00
N SER A 189 -12.12 6.32 -5.73
CA SER A 189 -12.99 6.13 -6.87
C SER A 189 -12.18 5.68 -8.09
N SER A 190 -12.88 5.36 -9.19
CA SER A 190 -12.21 5.09 -10.48
C SER A 190 -11.33 6.26 -10.94
N GLN A 191 -11.76 7.51 -10.69
CA GLN A 191 -10.97 8.71 -11.00
C GLN A 191 -9.73 8.82 -10.11
N GLY A 192 -9.85 8.47 -8.83
CA GLY A 192 -8.73 8.42 -7.90
C GLY A 192 -7.67 7.40 -8.34
N TYR A 193 -8.09 6.20 -8.72
CA TYR A 193 -7.17 5.19 -9.26
C TYR A 193 -6.56 5.58 -10.60
N GLN A 194 -7.31 6.26 -11.47
CA GLN A 194 -6.76 6.78 -12.73
C GLN A 194 -5.68 7.82 -12.48
N LEU A 195 -5.90 8.76 -11.55
CA LEU A 195 -4.90 9.75 -11.16
C LEU A 195 -3.64 9.06 -10.63
N TRP A 196 -3.77 8.13 -9.70
CA TRP A 196 -2.64 7.40 -9.12
C TRP A 196 -1.90 6.57 -10.18
N SER A 197 -2.63 5.93 -11.10
CA SER A 197 -2.03 5.16 -12.19
C SER A 197 -1.17 6.04 -13.10
N THR A 198 -1.66 7.25 -13.43
CA THR A 198 -0.91 8.23 -14.23
C THR A 198 0.38 8.64 -13.53
N LEU A 199 0.30 8.98 -12.24
CA LEU A 199 1.46 9.43 -11.45
C LEU A 199 2.48 8.30 -11.22
N LEU A 200 2.01 7.07 -11.06
CA LEU A 200 2.89 5.91 -10.78
C LEU A 200 3.56 5.37 -12.05
N SER A 201 2.94 5.51 -13.22
CA SER A 201 3.43 4.91 -14.49
C SER A 201 4.91 5.17 -14.79
N PRO A 202 5.50 6.36 -14.56
CA PRO A 202 6.92 6.61 -14.82
C PRO A 202 7.86 5.73 -13.97
N PHE A 203 7.43 5.28 -12.80
CA PHE A 203 8.24 4.47 -11.88
C PHE A 203 8.24 2.98 -12.24
N LEU A 204 7.31 2.53 -13.09
CA LEU A 204 7.11 1.11 -13.41
C LEU A 204 8.03 0.59 -14.53
N GLN A 205 8.84 1.44 -15.11
CA GLN A 205 9.77 1.11 -16.20
C GLN A 205 11.02 0.38 -15.70
#